data_632451c5ab7f8c6110501f2a0f926523
#
_entry.id   632451c5ab7f8c6110501f2a0f926523
#
_cell.length_a   1.000
_cell.length_b   1.000
_cell.length_c   1.000
_cell.angle_alpha   90.00
_cell.angle_beta   90.00
_cell.angle_gamma   90.00
#
_symmetry.space_group_name_H-M   'P 1'
#
loop_
_entity.id
_entity.type
_entity.pdbx_description
1 polymer ?
#
loop_
_entity_poly.entity_id
_entity_poly.type
_entity_poly.pdbx_seq_one_letter_code
_entity_poly.pdbx_strand_id
1 'polypeptide(L)'
;MAAVFLKLLNLSISASWLVLAVLVLRLISKRSPKWMNVLLWGIVALRLMLPFSIESALSLIPSAETVSPAVVQFDPAPTITSGVNIIDNAVNPSLSEHFAAVPTANVNPLYAGAYIAGWAWLIGLAAMLAYALVSYLRLRRRVSVSLRVRENIYLCDAISSPFILGVVKPRIYLPSTLDEVQRQNVLAHEQAHLARRDHWWKPLGFALLAVYWFNPVLWLAYALLCRDIELACDERVIRDMNETAIKTYSTVLLACSVPRKAVVACPLAFGEVGVKERVRNALHYKKPAFWVVAASVTVCIVVAVCFLTDPEHETMKWAKNLRVEDVVRVELTIMPQATNKQYKDFNADEIAEAVALINKSSGRYISEPESFNGSTMTLYITTADGVQHTVTNNGNIYIRIDGDTYRSTHITWPYTEGDSPLPDSFQVGDTQAADANRFYVDDWSICIVGQWLRNLGTRVWLADNSDAYLSVVKQDSLADELAGLQNAGHAVEELDGYYRCVTQEGLSNTIVYLYPVLSNESCYWVETHWSYDNADESEVEVQATQLRMMAESFRVENESSTADALIGSYADDMGSS
;
A
#
# COMPACT_ATOMS: atom_id res chain seq x y z
N MET A 1 0.95 9.00 11.70
CA MET A 1 1.50 7.88 12.51
C MET A 1 0.93 6.54 12.04
N ALA A 2 -0.40 6.42 11.86
CA ALA A 2 -1.03 5.17 11.38
C ALA A 2 -0.42 4.67 10.06
N ALA A 3 -0.32 5.50 9.02
CA ALA A 3 0.23 5.11 7.72
C ALA A 3 1.68 4.60 7.81
N VAL A 4 2.53 5.25 8.63
CA VAL A 4 3.91 4.79 8.85
C VAL A 4 3.94 3.42 9.51
N PHE A 5 3.11 3.23 10.56
CA PHE A 5 3.01 1.95 11.25
C PHE A 5 2.49 0.84 10.32
N LEU A 6 1.44 1.09 9.54
CA LEU A 6 0.90 0.14 8.58
C LEU A 6 1.93 -0.25 7.50
N LYS A 7 2.67 0.72 6.98
CA LYS A 7 3.81 0.43 6.06
C LYS A 7 4.85 -0.49 6.68
N LEU A 8 5.25 -0.22 7.93
CA LEU A 8 6.21 -1.08 8.64
C LEU A 8 5.61 -2.45 8.95
N LEU A 9 4.32 -2.52 9.28
CA LEU A 9 3.62 -3.78 9.49
C LEU A 9 3.66 -4.64 8.22
N ASN A 10 3.29 -4.11 7.06
CA ASN A 10 3.32 -4.81 5.78
C ASN A 10 4.75 -5.29 5.42
N LEU A 11 5.76 -4.43 5.58
CA LEU A 11 7.17 -4.83 5.39
C LEU A 11 7.58 -5.96 6.34
N SER A 12 7.12 -5.93 7.59
CA SER A 12 7.43 -6.97 8.57
C SER A 12 6.76 -8.31 8.25
N ILE A 13 5.54 -8.29 7.71
CA ILE A 13 4.81 -9.48 7.25
C ILE A 13 5.53 -10.10 6.05
N SER A 14 5.84 -9.30 5.04
CA SER A 14 6.60 -9.76 3.86
C SER A 14 7.97 -10.33 4.24
N ALA A 15 8.69 -9.65 5.16
CA ALA A 15 9.98 -10.14 5.66
C ALA A 15 9.82 -11.44 6.48
N SER A 16 8.68 -11.67 7.16
CA SER A 16 8.43 -12.91 7.90
C SER A 16 8.32 -14.12 6.97
N TRP A 17 7.74 -13.98 5.78
CA TRP A 17 7.75 -15.04 4.77
C TRP A 17 9.17 -15.38 4.33
N LEU A 18 10.01 -14.36 4.10
CA LEU A 18 11.43 -14.58 3.79
C LEU A 18 12.17 -15.24 4.95
N VAL A 19 11.92 -14.86 6.20
CA VAL A 19 12.50 -15.51 7.40
C VAL A 19 12.11 -16.98 7.44
N LEU A 20 10.84 -17.34 7.17
CA LEU A 20 10.40 -18.73 7.11
C LEU A 20 11.15 -19.50 6.02
N ALA A 21 11.30 -18.93 4.84
CA ALA A 21 12.09 -19.54 3.75
C ALA A 21 13.57 -19.76 4.17
N VAL A 22 14.18 -18.76 4.82
CA VAL A 22 15.56 -18.88 5.35
C VAL A 22 15.66 -19.98 6.41
N LEU A 23 14.66 -20.11 7.30
CA LEU A 23 14.62 -21.20 8.30
C LEU A 23 14.57 -22.57 7.63
N VAL A 24 13.74 -22.76 6.62
CA VAL A 24 13.65 -24.01 5.85
C VAL A 24 14.98 -24.31 5.15
N LEU A 25 15.54 -23.34 4.45
CA LEU A 25 16.84 -23.50 3.78
C LEU A 25 17.95 -23.83 4.77
N ARG A 26 17.98 -23.22 5.95
CA ARG A 26 18.93 -23.49 7.02
C ARG A 26 18.83 -24.92 7.55
N LEU A 27 17.61 -25.49 7.62
CA LEU A 27 17.39 -26.87 8.02
C LEU A 27 17.89 -27.87 6.95
N ILE A 28 17.69 -27.56 5.69
CA ILE A 28 18.11 -28.41 4.55
C ILE A 28 19.62 -28.31 4.34
N SER A 29 20.17 -27.11 4.39
CA SER A 29 21.56 -26.79 4.01
C SER A 29 22.57 -26.97 5.15
N LYS A 30 22.45 -28.06 5.93
CA LYS A 30 23.36 -28.33 7.07
C LYS A 30 24.84 -28.43 6.69
N ARG A 31 25.15 -28.84 5.45
CA ARG A 31 26.51 -29.03 4.90
C ARG A 31 27.05 -27.81 4.17
N SER A 32 26.25 -26.77 4.00
CA SER A 32 26.68 -25.53 3.32
C SER A 32 27.60 -24.69 4.19
N PRO A 33 28.45 -23.86 3.59
CA PRO A 33 29.30 -22.92 4.30
C PRO A 33 28.47 -21.98 5.20
N LYS A 34 28.94 -21.72 6.42
CA LYS A 34 28.15 -20.93 7.41
C LYS A 34 28.01 -19.46 7.02
N TRP A 35 28.91 -18.91 6.21
CA TRP A 35 28.76 -17.56 5.67
C TRP A 35 27.50 -17.39 4.79
N MET A 36 26.99 -18.47 4.16
CA MET A 36 25.76 -18.45 3.38
C MET A 36 24.55 -18.03 4.24
N ASN A 37 24.44 -18.59 5.46
CA ASN A 37 23.37 -18.21 6.36
C ASN A 37 23.42 -16.72 6.71
N VAL A 38 24.62 -16.17 6.93
CA VAL A 38 24.79 -14.74 7.21
C VAL A 38 24.38 -13.90 6.00
N LEU A 39 24.65 -14.36 4.78
CA LEU A 39 24.21 -13.68 3.55
C LEU A 39 22.67 -13.71 3.42
N LEU A 40 22.04 -14.85 3.70
CA LEU A 40 20.57 -14.97 3.71
C LEU A 40 19.92 -14.00 4.71
N TRP A 41 20.50 -13.85 5.91
CA TRP A 41 20.07 -12.81 6.87
C TRP A 41 20.30 -11.38 6.35
N GLY A 42 21.34 -11.18 5.53
CA GLY A 42 21.57 -9.92 4.82
C GLY A 42 20.45 -9.59 3.83
N ILE A 43 19.87 -10.59 3.14
CA ILE A 43 18.72 -10.42 2.26
C ILE A 43 17.47 -10.01 3.08
N VAL A 44 17.26 -10.64 4.26
CA VAL A 44 16.18 -10.23 5.18
C VAL A 44 16.35 -8.77 5.62
N ALA A 45 17.57 -8.38 6.01
CA ALA A 45 17.87 -7.01 6.39
C ALA A 45 17.60 -6.02 5.24
N LEU A 46 17.99 -6.39 4.02
CA LEU A 46 17.75 -5.59 2.83
C LEU A 46 16.25 -5.40 2.56
N ARG A 47 15.44 -6.47 2.69
CA ARG A 47 13.97 -6.39 2.55
C ARG A 47 13.35 -5.43 3.57
N LEU A 48 13.82 -5.46 4.83
CA LEU A 48 13.33 -4.58 5.89
C LEU A 48 13.76 -3.11 5.72
N MET A 49 14.87 -2.84 5.02
CA MET A 49 15.38 -1.49 4.78
C MET A 49 14.79 -0.83 3.54
N LEU A 50 14.39 -1.62 2.53
CA LEU A 50 13.87 -1.10 1.27
C LEU A 50 12.33 -0.96 1.35
N PRO A 51 11.80 0.27 1.47
CA PRO A 51 10.35 0.51 1.54
C PRO A 51 9.68 0.44 0.17
N PHE A 52 10.43 0.18 -0.88
CA PHE A 52 9.97 0.04 -2.26
C PHE A 52 10.34 -1.34 -2.77
N SER A 53 9.50 -1.88 -3.61
CA SER A 53 9.64 -3.18 -4.24
C SER A 53 9.55 -3.06 -5.75
N ILE A 54 10.08 -4.06 -6.41
CA ILE A 54 9.95 -4.27 -7.86
C ILE A 54 8.95 -5.41 -8.01
N GLU A 55 7.87 -5.19 -8.74
CA GLU A 55 6.91 -6.24 -9.04
C GLU A 55 7.51 -7.27 -10.00
N SER A 56 7.29 -8.54 -9.74
CA SER A 56 7.80 -9.64 -10.53
C SER A 56 6.90 -10.87 -10.44
N ALA A 57 6.67 -11.51 -11.58
CA ALA A 57 5.99 -12.81 -11.63
C ALA A 57 6.77 -13.94 -10.90
N LEU A 58 8.05 -13.73 -10.58
CA LEU A 58 8.88 -14.68 -9.84
C LEU A 58 8.78 -14.50 -8.32
N SER A 59 8.03 -13.53 -7.84
CA SER A 59 7.84 -13.31 -6.40
C SER A 59 7.14 -14.49 -5.75
N LEU A 60 7.68 -14.93 -4.61
CA LEU A 60 7.08 -15.94 -3.73
C LEU A 60 6.41 -15.33 -2.51
N ILE A 61 6.34 -14.01 -2.43
CA ILE A 61 5.59 -13.30 -1.40
C ILE A 61 4.11 -13.37 -1.76
N PRO A 62 3.22 -13.83 -0.86
CA PRO A 62 1.80 -14.00 -1.19
C PRO A 62 1.07 -12.69 -1.47
N SER A 63 1.41 -11.61 -0.76
CA SER A 63 0.79 -10.29 -0.94
C SER A 63 1.83 -9.18 -0.75
N ALA A 64 1.78 -8.19 -1.62
CA ALA A 64 2.62 -6.98 -1.51
C ALA A 64 2.16 -6.09 -0.35
N GLU A 65 0.86 -5.97 -0.16
CA GLU A 65 0.22 -5.12 0.83
C GLU A 65 -0.93 -5.87 1.52
N THR A 66 -0.59 -6.53 2.63
CA THR A 66 -1.57 -7.35 3.40
C THR A 66 -2.65 -6.49 4.05
N VAL A 67 -2.28 -5.29 4.52
CA VAL A 67 -3.18 -4.33 5.17
C VAL A 67 -3.06 -3.01 4.43
N SER A 68 -4.01 -2.74 3.55
CA SER A 68 -3.99 -1.48 2.79
C SER A 68 -4.38 -0.29 3.69
N PRO A 69 -3.55 0.76 3.75
CA PRO A 69 -3.89 1.99 4.48
C PRO A 69 -5.19 2.63 4.00
N ALA A 70 -5.49 2.55 2.70
CA ALA A 70 -6.72 3.09 2.12
C ALA A 70 -7.96 2.32 2.61
N VAL A 71 -7.92 0.98 2.60
CA VAL A 71 -9.00 0.14 3.14
C VAL A 71 -9.23 0.41 4.63
N VAL A 72 -8.15 0.53 5.41
CA VAL A 72 -8.25 0.84 6.85
C VAL A 72 -8.86 2.21 7.10
N GLN A 73 -8.62 3.18 6.23
CA GLN A 73 -9.06 4.56 6.41
C GLN A 73 -10.47 4.83 5.89
N PHE A 74 -10.83 4.27 4.74
CA PHE A 74 -12.03 4.66 3.99
C PHE A 74 -13.08 3.56 3.86
N ASP A 75 -12.72 2.28 4.04
CA ASP A 75 -13.66 1.18 3.83
C ASP A 75 -14.57 0.98 5.06
N PRO A 76 -15.91 0.97 4.89
CA PRO A 76 -16.85 0.67 5.97
C PRO A 76 -16.71 -0.76 6.52
N ALA A 77 -16.24 -1.70 5.71
CA ALA A 77 -16.03 -3.11 6.10
C ALA A 77 -14.57 -3.52 5.83
N PRO A 78 -13.61 -3.12 6.68
CA PRO A 78 -12.19 -3.32 6.41
C PRO A 78 -11.83 -4.79 6.31
N THR A 79 -11.06 -5.13 5.27
CA THR A 79 -10.55 -6.48 5.00
C THR A 79 -9.04 -6.49 4.89
N ILE A 80 -8.44 -7.67 5.06
CA ILE A 80 -7.03 -7.88 4.76
C ILE A 80 -6.88 -8.77 3.53
N THR A 81 -5.79 -8.56 2.79
CA THR A 81 -5.43 -9.37 1.62
C THR A 81 -4.07 -10.00 1.87
N SER A 82 -4.05 -11.13 2.59
CA SER A 82 -2.80 -11.81 2.92
C SER A 82 -2.19 -12.57 1.74
N GLY A 83 -2.97 -12.78 0.66
CA GLY A 83 -2.61 -13.65 -0.46
C GLY A 83 -2.73 -15.16 -0.13
N VAL A 84 -3.27 -15.50 1.05
CA VAL A 84 -3.52 -16.87 1.48
C VAL A 84 -4.98 -16.99 1.89
N ASN A 85 -5.81 -17.56 1.03
CA ASN A 85 -7.27 -17.64 1.19
C ASN A 85 -7.73 -18.20 2.54
N ILE A 86 -6.97 -19.13 3.13
CA ILE A 86 -7.30 -19.73 4.44
C ILE A 86 -7.19 -18.66 5.54
N ILE A 87 -6.19 -17.78 5.46
CA ILE A 87 -5.99 -16.69 6.43
C ILE A 87 -7.07 -15.62 6.22
N ASP A 88 -7.30 -15.22 4.97
CA ASP A 88 -8.27 -14.19 4.62
C ASP A 88 -9.69 -14.60 5.04
N ASN A 89 -10.10 -15.84 4.75
CA ASN A 89 -11.39 -16.38 5.15
C ASN A 89 -11.55 -16.57 6.67
N ALA A 90 -10.46 -16.75 7.40
CA ALA A 90 -10.51 -16.87 8.85
C ALA A 90 -10.55 -15.50 9.57
N VAL A 91 -9.91 -14.48 9.01
CA VAL A 91 -9.70 -13.19 9.66
C VAL A 91 -10.75 -12.15 9.23
N ASN A 92 -11.07 -12.07 7.94
CA ASN A 92 -11.95 -11.03 7.40
C ASN A 92 -13.36 -11.02 8.02
N PRO A 93 -14.05 -12.16 8.28
CA PRO A 93 -15.36 -12.12 8.92
C PRO A 93 -15.33 -11.48 10.31
N SER A 94 -14.29 -11.77 11.08
CA SER A 94 -14.11 -11.17 12.41
C SER A 94 -13.75 -9.69 12.34
N LEU A 95 -12.98 -9.27 11.34
CA LEU A 95 -12.64 -7.86 11.14
C LEU A 95 -13.88 -7.05 10.74
N SER A 96 -14.63 -7.50 9.75
CA SER A 96 -15.86 -6.84 9.30
C SER A 96 -16.95 -6.78 10.39
N GLU A 97 -17.06 -7.80 11.25
CA GLU A 97 -18.03 -7.81 12.35
C GLU A 97 -17.67 -6.84 13.49
N HIS A 98 -16.39 -6.77 13.87
CA HIS A 98 -15.96 -5.99 15.05
C HIS A 98 -15.55 -4.54 14.71
N PHE A 99 -15.15 -4.27 13.48
CA PHE A 99 -14.63 -2.98 13.04
C PHE A 99 -15.44 -2.33 11.92
N ALA A 100 -16.67 -2.83 11.66
CA ALA A 100 -17.58 -2.15 10.75
C ALA A 100 -17.80 -0.69 11.19
N ALA A 101 -17.76 0.22 10.24
CA ALA A 101 -18.02 1.63 10.50
C ALA A 101 -19.45 1.81 11.02
N VAL A 102 -19.58 2.45 12.18
CA VAL A 102 -20.90 2.86 12.68
C VAL A 102 -21.32 4.11 11.90
N PRO A 103 -22.52 4.16 11.31
CA PRO A 103 -22.98 5.29 10.46
C PRO A 103 -22.87 6.67 11.12
N THR A 104 -22.78 6.72 12.45
CA THR A 104 -22.68 7.97 13.24
C THR A 104 -21.26 8.33 13.66
N ALA A 105 -20.24 7.51 13.37
CA ALA A 105 -18.88 7.76 13.78
C ALA A 105 -18.04 8.34 12.62
N ASN A 106 -17.54 9.56 12.78
CA ASN A 106 -16.69 10.25 11.80
C ASN A 106 -15.30 9.60 11.57
N VAL A 107 -14.96 8.51 12.25
CA VAL A 107 -13.64 7.85 12.15
C VAL A 107 -13.83 6.33 12.20
N ASN A 108 -13.21 5.63 11.24
CA ASN A 108 -13.16 4.17 11.23
C ASN A 108 -12.44 3.64 12.49
N PRO A 109 -13.05 2.72 13.29
CA PRO A 109 -12.45 2.17 14.51
C PRO A 109 -11.09 1.51 14.28
N LEU A 110 -10.89 0.87 13.12
CA LEU A 110 -9.62 0.25 12.75
C LEU A 110 -8.52 1.29 12.52
N TYR A 111 -8.86 2.44 11.92
CA TYR A 111 -7.91 3.54 11.76
C TYR A 111 -7.50 4.14 13.11
N ALA A 112 -8.45 4.31 14.05
CA ALA A 112 -8.15 4.74 15.41
C ALA A 112 -7.21 3.73 16.12
N GLY A 113 -7.47 2.43 15.95
CA GLY A 113 -6.60 1.35 16.46
C GLY A 113 -5.19 1.42 15.86
N ALA A 114 -5.05 1.61 14.56
CA ALA A 114 -3.77 1.77 13.88
C ALA A 114 -3.01 3.02 14.33
N TYR A 115 -3.73 4.11 14.64
CA TYR A 115 -3.13 5.33 15.19
C TYR A 115 -2.55 5.10 16.60
N ILE A 116 -3.29 4.43 17.48
CA ILE A 116 -2.82 4.06 18.84
C ILE A 116 -1.62 3.12 18.74
N ALA A 117 -1.70 2.09 17.88
CA ALA A 117 -0.60 1.16 17.64
C ALA A 117 0.66 1.87 17.12
N GLY A 118 0.52 2.92 16.30
CA GLY A 118 1.62 3.75 15.83
C GLY A 118 2.33 4.50 16.96
N TRP A 119 1.61 5.00 17.96
CA TRP A 119 2.21 5.61 19.15
C TRP A 119 2.87 4.58 20.07
N ALA A 120 2.21 3.43 20.28
CA ALA A 120 2.79 2.31 21.05
C ALA A 120 4.10 1.81 20.41
N TRP A 121 4.11 1.71 19.05
CA TRP A 121 5.31 1.39 18.28
C TRP A 121 6.45 2.39 18.54
N LEU A 122 6.17 3.69 18.51
CA LEU A 122 7.18 4.73 18.72
C LEU A 122 7.77 4.66 20.15
N ILE A 123 6.92 4.41 21.16
CA ILE A 123 7.36 4.25 22.54
C ILE A 123 8.26 3.01 22.66
N GLY A 124 7.89 1.89 22.07
CA GLY A 124 8.71 0.67 22.06
C GLY A 124 10.05 0.85 21.35
N LEU A 125 10.06 1.54 20.21
CA LEU A 125 11.29 1.90 19.50
C LEU A 125 12.21 2.76 20.38
N ALA A 126 11.66 3.80 21.02
CA ALA A 126 12.42 4.66 21.92
C ALA A 126 13.00 3.86 23.11
N ALA A 127 12.23 2.94 23.71
CA ALA A 127 12.69 2.07 24.78
C ALA A 127 13.83 1.15 24.33
N MET A 128 13.74 0.54 23.14
CA MET A 128 14.79 -0.32 22.57
C MET A 128 16.08 0.47 22.31
N LEU A 129 15.98 1.66 21.75
CA LEU A 129 17.15 2.53 21.52
C LEU A 129 17.77 3.03 22.83
N ALA A 130 16.94 3.40 23.80
CA ALA A 130 17.41 3.78 25.13
C ALA A 130 18.15 2.62 25.82
N TYR A 131 17.60 1.39 25.75
CA TYR A 131 18.26 0.20 26.24
C TYR A 131 19.63 -0.03 25.60
N ALA A 132 19.72 0.08 24.26
CA ALA A 132 20.98 -0.06 23.53
C ALA A 132 22.00 0.99 23.98
N LEU A 133 21.58 2.27 24.07
CA LEU A 133 22.45 3.37 24.49
C LEU A 133 22.94 3.19 25.92
N VAL A 134 22.04 2.90 26.86
CA VAL A 134 22.40 2.69 28.26
C VAL A 134 23.34 1.49 28.42
N SER A 135 23.06 0.38 27.70
CA SER A 135 23.92 -0.81 27.71
C SER A 135 25.32 -0.51 27.15
N TYR A 136 25.39 0.23 26.05
CA TYR A 136 26.65 0.68 25.46
C TYR A 136 27.45 1.59 26.40
N LEU A 137 26.81 2.59 27.00
CA LEU A 137 27.48 3.53 27.92
C LEU A 137 27.96 2.81 29.19
N ARG A 138 27.18 1.86 29.74
CA ARG A 138 27.60 1.02 30.87
C ARG A 138 28.83 0.19 30.52
N LEU A 139 28.84 -0.44 29.33
CA LEU A 139 29.96 -1.25 28.90
C LEU A 139 31.20 -0.39 28.64
N ARG A 140 31.03 0.76 27.97
CA ARG A 140 32.12 1.73 27.75
C ARG A 140 32.75 2.23 29.04
N ARG A 141 31.93 2.46 30.08
CA ARG A 141 32.43 2.84 31.43
C ARG A 141 33.22 1.70 32.08
N ARG A 142 32.80 0.43 31.94
CA ARG A 142 33.51 -0.73 32.49
C ARG A 142 34.90 -0.89 31.89
N VAL A 143 35.05 -0.64 30.60
CA VAL A 143 36.34 -0.78 29.89
C VAL A 143 37.15 0.50 29.86
N SER A 144 36.74 1.57 30.53
CA SER A 144 37.49 2.84 30.56
C SER A 144 38.87 2.70 31.19
N VAL A 145 39.03 1.75 32.14
CA VAL A 145 40.29 1.45 32.83
C VAL A 145 40.97 0.24 32.18
N SER A 146 41.24 0.30 30.90
CA SER A 146 41.90 -0.77 30.15
C SER A 146 43.30 -0.36 29.70
N LEU A 147 44.24 -1.31 29.72
CA LEU A 147 45.60 -1.09 29.26
C LEU A 147 45.72 -1.37 27.75
N ARG A 148 46.23 -0.39 27.00
CA ARG A 148 46.49 -0.57 25.57
C ARG A 148 47.77 -1.37 25.35
N VAL A 149 47.66 -2.50 24.64
CA VAL A 149 48.80 -3.36 24.31
C VAL A 149 49.30 -3.11 22.89
N ARG A 150 48.40 -2.96 21.93
CA ARG A 150 48.68 -2.61 20.51
C ARG A 150 47.63 -1.63 20.01
N GLU A 151 47.70 -1.24 18.75
CA GLU A 151 46.86 -0.19 18.14
C GLU A 151 45.38 -0.26 18.52
N ASN A 152 44.78 -1.45 18.42
CA ASN A 152 43.36 -1.68 18.68
C ASN A 152 43.04 -2.75 19.72
N ILE A 153 44.08 -3.25 20.45
CA ILE A 153 43.99 -4.34 21.44
C ILE A 153 44.20 -3.75 22.84
N TYR A 154 43.27 -4.05 23.74
CA TYR A 154 43.25 -3.58 25.11
C TYR A 154 43.06 -4.76 26.08
N LEU A 155 43.80 -4.76 27.18
CA LEU A 155 43.62 -5.69 28.29
C LEU A 155 42.77 -5.02 29.37
N CYS A 156 41.84 -5.78 29.93
CA CYS A 156 40.92 -5.28 30.94
C CYS A 156 40.60 -6.36 31.98
N ASP A 157 40.82 -6.02 33.26
CA ASP A 157 40.52 -6.93 34.39
C ASP A 157 39.03 -7.01 34.74
N ALA A 158 38.28 -5.98 34.35
CA ALA A 158 36.86 -5.85 34.66
C ALA A 158 35.94 -6.71 33.78
N ILE A 159 36.49 -7.47 32.83
CA ILE A 159 35.74 -8.31 31.89
C ILE A 159 36.12 -9.78 32.02
N SER A 160 35.13 -10.65 31.86
CA SER A 160 35.32 -12.10 31.92
C SER A 160 35.37 -12.80 30.56
N SER A 161 35.07 -12.07 29.49
CA SER A 161 35.10 -12.59 28.13
C SER A 161 35.58 -11.53 27.15
N PRO A 162 36.27 -11.94 26.08
CA PRO A 162 36.67 -11.05 25.01
C PRO A 162 35.47 -10.47 24.28
N PHE A 163 35.62 -9.26 23.71
CA PHE A 163 34.64 -8.66 22.83
C PHE A 163 35.23 -7.47 22.06
N ILE A 164 34.54 -7.10 21.00
CA ILE A 164 34.82 -5.90 20.22
C ILE A 164 33.84 -4.80 20.60
N LEU A 165 34.32 -3.58 20.82
CA LEU A 165 33.52 -2.40 21.08
C LEU A 165 33.88 -1.27 20.12
N GLY A 166 32.86 -0.63 19.55
CA GLY A 166 32.95 0.50 18.63
C GLY A 166 32.59 0.14 17.20
N VAL A 167 31.76 0.96 16.56
CA VAL A 167 31.31 0.77 15.19
C VAL A 167 32.30 1.40 14.19
N VAL A 168 32.75 2.64 14.45
CA VAL A 168 33.66 3.37 13.55
C VAL A 168 35.12 3.05 13.81
N LYS A 169 35.51 2.96 15.08
CA LYS A 169 36.88 2.61 15.51
C LYS A 169 36.80 1.41 16.45
N PRO A 170 36.69 0.19 15.90
CA PRO A 170 36.52 -1.02 16.69
C PRO A 170 37.77 -1.33 17.51
N ARG A 171 37.59 -1.65 18.78
CA ARG A 171 38.64 -2.02 19.73
C ARG A 171 38.37 -3.41 20.29
N ILE A 172 39.39 -4.25 20.33
CA ILE A 172 39.33 -5.58 20.92
C ILE A 172 39.69 -5.46 22.40
N TYR A 173 38.83 -5.92 23.28
CA TYR A 173 39.08 -6.00 24.71
C TYR A 173 39.23 -7.46 25.12
N LEU A 174 40.34 -7.78 25.76
CA LEU A 174 40.69 -9.12 26.21
C LEU A 174 40.80 -9.15 27.74
N PRO A 175 40.31 -10.19 28.40
CA PRO A 175 40.59 -10.42 29.83
C PRO A 175 42.08 -10.59 30.06
N SER A 176 42.59 -10.00 31.16
CA SER A 176 44.00 -10.18 31.55
C SER A 176 44.32 -11.59 32.06
N THR A 177 43.33 -12.39 32.40
CA THR A 177 43.44 -13.75 32.94
C THR A 177 43.75 -14.82 31.89
N LEU A 178 43.80 -14.49 30.62
CA LEU A 178 44.06 -15.44 29.53
C LEU A 178 45.54 -15.78 29.48
N ASP A 179 45.84 -17.09 29.39
CA ASP A 179 47.20 -17.58 29.09
C ASP A 179 47.57 -17.26 27.62
N GLU A 180 48.82 -17.48 27.25
CA GLU A 180 49.33 -17.10 25.92
C GLU A 180 48.66 -17.88 24.78
N VAL A 181 48.36 -19.18 24.98
CA VAL A 181 47.71 -20.02 23.96
C VAL A 181 46.24 -19.58 23.80
N GLN A 182 45.56 -19.33 24.92
CA GLN A 182 44.18 -18.80 24.90
C GLN A 182 44.14 -17.45 24.22
N ARG A 183 45.07 -16.54 24.55
CA ARG A 183 45.12 -15.19 24.00
C ARG A 183 45.31 -15.20 22.47
N GLN A 184 46.18 -16.04 21.96
CA GLN A 184 46.43 -16.16 20.51
C GLN A 184 45.18 -16.67 19.76
N ASN A 185 44.51 -17.71 20.26
CA ASN A 185 43.31 -18.27 19.65
C ASN A 185 42.12 -17.29 19.71
N VAL A 186 41.91 -16.66 20.85
CA VAL A 186 40.86 -15.65 21.05
C VAL A 186 41.12 -14.43 20.17
N LEU A 187 42.36 -13.95 20.10
CA LEU A 187 42.73 -12.82 19.24
C LEU A 187 42.48 -13.13 17.75
N ALA A 188 42.82 -14.35 17.30
CA ALA A 188 42.53 -14.79 15.94
C ALA A 188 41.01 -14.76 15.65
N HIS A 189 40.17 -15.17 16.63
CA HIS A 189 38.72 -15.12 16.52
C HIS A 189 38.22 -13.68 16.44
N GLU A 190 38.63 -12.79 17.34
CA GLU A 190 38.19 -11.38 17.35
C GLU A 190 38.68 -10.64 16.08
N GLN A 191 39.88 -10.96 15.58
CA GLN A 191 40.36 -10.42 14.30
C GLN A 191 39.56 -10.92 13.10
N ALA A 192 39.08 -12.17 13.12
CA ALA A 192 38.17 -12.67 12.09
C ALA A 192 36.84 -11.91 12.06
N HIS A 193 36.28 -11.56 13.22
CA HIS A 193 35.09 -10.67 13.29
C HIS A 193 35.34 -9.29 12.66
N LEU A 194 36.52 -8.70 12.93
CA LEU A 194 36.90 -7.42 12.32
C LEU A 194 37.05 -7.52 10.81
N ALA A 195 37.75 -8.57 10.34
CA ALA A 195 37.95 -8.80 8.91
C ALA A 195 36.63 -9.06 8.14
N ARG A 196 35.61 -9.59 8.82
CA ARG A 196 34.26 -9.81 8.28
C ARG A 196 33.35 -8.59 8.44
N ARG A 197 33.80 -7.55 9.15
CA ARG A 197 33.01 -6.38 9.51
C ARG A 197 31.74 -6.70 10.34
N ASP A 198 31.80 -7.75 11.15
CA ASP A 198 30.67 -8.19 12.00
C ASP A 198 30.26 -7.12 13.03
N HIS A 199 31.18 -6.22 13.39
CA HIS A 199 30.92 -5.04 14.24
C HIS A 199 29.96 -4.01 13.60
N TRP A 200 29.57 -4.17 12.34
CA TRP A 200 28.54 -3.40 11.64
C TRP A 200 27.23 -4.19 11.55
N TRP A 201 27.33 -5.49 11.23
CA TRP A 201 26.16 -6.33 10.98
C TRP A 201 25.31 -6.58 12.23
N LYS A 202 25.93 -6.81 13.40
CA LYS A 202 25.17 -7.02 14.64
C LYS A 202 24.43 -5.76 15.12
N PRO A 203 25.05 -4.56 15.18
CA PRO A 203 24.33 -3.32 15.48
C PRO A 203 23.24 -3.00 14.46
N LEU A 204 23.46 -3.21 13.16
CA LEU A 204 22.46 -3.03 12.13
C LEU A 204 21.26 -3.97 12.35
N GLY A 205 21.52 -5.26 12.58
CA GLY A 205 20.47 -6.24 12.90
C GLY A 205 19.67 -5.84 14.13
N PHE A 206 20.32 -5.30 15.17
CA PHE A 206 19.62 -4.80 16.35
C PHE A 206 18.83 -3.52 16.05
N ALA A 207 19.33 -2.61 15.24
CA ALA A 207 18.61 -1.41 14.84
C ALA A 207 17.33 -1.78 14.07
N LEU A 208 17.42 -2.73 13.15
CA LEU A 208 16.23 -3.28 12.47
C LEU A 208 15.28 -3.95 13.45
N LEU A 209 15.79 -4.79 14.38
CA LEU A 209 14.96 -5.37 15.43
C LEU A 209 14.27 -4.30 16.30
N ALA A 210 14.94 -3.18 16.58
CA ALA A 210 14.35 -2.08 17.33
C ALA A 210 13.21 -1.40 16.57
N VAL A 211 13.33 -1.23 15.25
CA VAL A 211 12.24 -0.71 14.40
C VAL A 211 11.06 -1.67 14.37
N TYR A 212 11.31 -2.95 14.24
CA TYR A 212 10.30 -4.01 14.10
C TYR A 212 10.11 -4.83 15.38
N TRP A 213 10.28 -4.23 16.53
CA TRP A 213 10.26 -4.89 17.84
C TRP A 213 8.98 -5.67 18.14
N PHE A 214 7.87 -5.24 17.54
CA PHE A 214 6.55 -5.86 17.70
C PHE A 214 6.41 -7.21 16.97
N ASN A 215 7.33 -7.56 16.06
CA ASN A 215 7.26 -8.81 15.31
C ASN A 215 8.15 -9.91 15.97
N PRO A 216 7.55 -10.97 16.57
CA PRO A 216 8.30 -12.01 17.26
C PRO A 216 9.19 -12.85 16.33
N VAL A 217 8.84 -12.96 15.04
CA VAL A 217 9.63 -13.71 14.04
C VAL A 217 10.99 -13.04 13.86
N LEU A 218 11.05 -11.70 13.90
CA LEU A 218 12.30 -10.96 13.76
C LEU A 218 13.21 -11.05 15.01
N TRP A 219 12.67 -11.29 16.19
CA TRP A 219 13.46 -11.64 17.37
C TRP A 219 14.18 -12.97 17.19
N LEU A 220 13.46 -13.97 16.66
CA LEU A 220 14.06 -15.27 16.32
C LEU A 220 15.12 -15.10 15.23
N ALA A 221 14.83 -14.32 14.18
CA ALA A 221 15.78 -14.04 13.09
C ALA A 221 17.07 -13.40 13.61
N TYR A 222 16.97 -12.40 14.50
CA TYR A 222 18.11 -11.73 15.10
C TYR A 222 18.94 -12.69 15.98
N ALA A 223 18.30 -13.52 16.80
CA ALA A 223 19.00 -14.53 17.61
C ALA A 223 19.77 -15.51 16.74
N LEU A 224 19.17 -15.96 15.62
CA LEU A 224 19.80 -16.87 14.68
C LEU A 224 20.90 -16.19 13.86
N LEU A 225 20.74 -14.94 13.45
CA LEU A 225 21.77 -14.13 12.83
C LEU A 225 23.02 -14.06 13.72
N CYS A 226 22.86 -13.73 15.01
CA CYS A 226 23.97 -13.66 15.96
C CYS A 226 24.70 -15.01 16.06
N ARG A 227 23.94 -16.12 16.10
CA ARG A 227 24.51 -17.48 16.14
C ARG A 227 25.26 -17.83 14.84
N ASP A 228 24.70 -17.52 13.68
CA ASP A 228 25.30 -17.83 12.39
C ASP A 228 26.55 -16.98 12.12
N ILE A 229 26.61 -15.75 12.63
CA ILE A 229 27.83 -14.91 12.61
C ILE A 229 28.96 -15.60 13.38
N GLU A 230 28.69 -16.13 14.60
CA GLU A 230 29.69 -16.86 15.38
C GLU A 230 30.21 -18.10 14.64
N LEU A 231 29.29 -18.93 14.10
CA LEU A 231 29.65 -20.14 13.36
C LEU A 231 30.48 -19.83 12.10
N ALA A 232 30.12 -18.75 11.40
CA ALA A 232 30.86 -18.34 10.20
C ALA A 232 32.23 -17.69 10.55
N CYS A 233 32.35 -17.09 11.73
CA CYS A 233 33.64 -16.61 12.25
C CYS A 233 34.55 -17.78 12.61
N ASP A 234 34.03 -18.77 13.35
CA ASP A 234 34.79 -19.98 13.67
C ASP A 234 35.27 -20.69 12.41
N GLU A 235 34.38 -20.88 11.41
CA GLU A 235 34.72 -21.50 10.13
C GLU A 235 35.88 -20.78 9.42
N ARG A 236 35.90 -19.44 9.48
CA ARG A 236 36.97 -18.63 8.89
C ARG A 236 38.30 -18.84 9.61
N VAL A 237 38.30 -18.95 10.95
CA VAL A 237 39.50 -19.14 11.76
C VAL A 237 40.10 -20.52 11.51
N ILE A 238 39.25 -21.57 11.53
CA ILE A 238 39.75 -22.97 11.45
C ILE A 238 40.03 -23.43 10.02
N ARG A 239 39.65 -22.66 8.99
CA ARG A 239 39.69 -23.06 7.58
C ARG A 239 41.05 -23.57 7.13
N ASP A 240 42.10 -22.98 7.64
CA ASP A 240 43.50 -23.28 7.25
C ASP A 240 44.31 -23.91 8.40
N MET A 241 43.65 -24.32 9.49
CA MET A 241 44.25 -25.01 10.63
C MET A 241 44.34 -26.53 10.39
N ASN A 242 45.34 -27.16 10.97
CA ASN A 242 45.43 -28.62 11.04
C ASN A 242 44.56 -29.17 12.19
N GLU A 243 44.36 -30.49 12.25
CA GLU A 243 43.47 -31.13 13.24
C GLU A 243 43.90 -30.85 14.68
N THR A 244 45.19 -30.78 14.99
CA THR A 244 45.71 -30.49 16.33
C THR A 244 45.33 -29.05 16.74
N ALA A 245 45.55 -28.10 15.84
CA ALA A 245 45.18 -26.70 16.09
C ALA A 245 43.67 -26.53 16.26
N ILE A 246 42.83 -27.25 15.49
CA ILE A 246 41.36 -27.22 15.62
C ILE A 246 40.93 -27.77 17.00
N LYS A 247 41.59 -28.86 17.48
CA LYS A 247 41.30 -29.39 18.83
C LYS A 247 41.68 -28.39 19.92
N THR A 248 42.85 -27.75 19.82
CA THR A 248 43.29 -26.69 20.72
C THR A 248 42.32 -25.50 20.71
N TYR A 249 41.94 -25.01 19.54
CA TYR A 249 40.95 -23.96 19.37
C TYR A 249 39.60 -24.32 20.03
N SER A 250 39.13 -25.54 19.81
CA SER A 250 37.88 -26.04 20.40
C SER A 250 37.92 -26.11 21.93
N THR A 251 39.10 -26.49 22.49
CA THR A 251 39.34 -26.51 23.94
C THR A 251 39.32 -25.09 24.52
N VAL A 252 39.97 -24.13 23.81
CA VAL A 252 39.96 -22.71 24.20
C VAL A 252 38.56 -22.14 24.17
N LEU A 253 37.77 -22.42 23.13
CA LEU A 253 36.36 -22.01 23.06
C LEU A 253 35.54 -22.52 24.25
N LEU A 254 35.79 -23.79 24.64
CA LEU A 254 35.11 -24.38 25.80
C LEU A 254 35.57 -23.74 27.12
N ALA A 255 36.85 -23.49 27.30
CA ALA A 255 37.42 -22.87 28.49
C ALA A 255 36.99 -21.43 28.69
N CYS A 256 36.86 -20.67 27.59
CA CYS A 256 36.38 -19.28 27.60
C CYS A 256 34.85 -19.17 27.80
N SER A 257 34.10 -20.27 27.64
CA SER A 257 32.64 -20.32 27.85
C SER A 257 32.29 -20.55 29.32
N VAL A 258 32.40 -19.53 30.13
CA VAL A 258 31.93 -19.60 31.56
C VAL A 258 30.41 -19.54 31.61
N PRO A 259 29.74 -20.39 32.46
CA PRO A 259 28.30 -20.31 32.69
C PRO A 259 27.95 -18.97 33.32
N ARG A 260 27.35 -18.09 32.52
CA ARG A 260 27.01 -16.74 32.95
C ARG A 260 25.68 -16.71 33.69
N LYS A 261 25.75 -16.44 34.97
CA LYS A 261 24.63 -15.79 35.67
C LYS A 261 24.57 -14.33 35.15
N ALA A 262 23.58 -14.07 34.30
CA ALA A 262 23.14 -12.73 33.92
C ALA A 262 24.23 -11.72 33.47
N VAL A 263 24.83 -11.95 32.31
CA VAL A 263 25.33 -10.81 31.56
C VAL A 263 24.15 -10.29 30.76
N VAL A 264 23.63 -9.14 31.11
CA VAL A 264 22.72 -8.36 30.30
C VAL A 264 23.39 -8.18 28.94
N ALA A 265 22.90 -8.91 27.94
CA ALA A 265 23.45 -8.88 26.61
C ALA A 265 23.39 -7.45 26.07
N CYS A 266 24.52 -6.78 26.00
CA CYS A 266 24.58 -5.51 25.28
C CYS A 266 24.34 -5.83 23.80
N PRO A 267 23.29 -5.29 23.14
CA PRO A 267 22.99 -5.56 21.74
C PRO A 267 24.13 -5.13 20.78
N LEU A 268 24.99 -4.26 21.28
CA LEU A 268 26.12 -3.69 20.55
C LEU A 268 27.46 -4.37 20.93
N ALA A 269 27.44 -5.34 21.83
CA ALA A 269 28.62 -6.11 22.21
C ALA A 269 28.42 -7.60 21.89
N PHE A 270 29.47 -8.20 21.41
CA PHE A 270 29.51 -9.60 20.99
C PHE A 270 29.52 -10.51 22.23
N GLY A 271 28.44 -11.24 22.48
CA GLY A 271 28.36 -12.25 23.51
C GLY A 271 28.16 -13.63 22.90
N GLU A 272 28.85 -14.63 23.40
CA GLU A 272 28.81 -16.00 22.90
C GLU A 272 27.43 -16.65 23.06
N VAL A 273 26.91 -17.22 21.97
CA VAL A 273 25.70 -18.05 21.96
C VAL A 273 26.04 -19.43 21.43
N GLY A 274 25.67 -20.47 22.19
CA GLY A 274 25.70 -21.84 21.68
C GLY A 274 27.08 -22.51 21.56
N VAL A 275 27.95 -22.38 22.57
CA VAL A 275 29.31 -22.97 22.59
C VAL A 275 29.33 -24.44 22.20
N LYS A 276 28.40 -25.26 22.69
CA LYS A 276 28.31 -26.69 22.32
C LYS A 276 28.24 -26.91 20.80
N GLU A 277 27.48 -26.07 20.12
CA GLU A 277 27.35 -26.18 18.65
C GLU A 277 28.57 -25.65 17.92
N ARG A 278 29.19 -24.55 18.40
CA ARG A 278 30.43 -24.02 17.87
C ARG A 278 31.53 -25.08 17.92
N VAL A 279 31.76 -25.69 19.09
CA VAL A 279 32.73 -26.76 19.26
C VAL A 279 32.44 -27.97 18.35
N ARG A 280 31.16 -28.41 18.31
CA ARG A 280 30.79 -29.53 17.43
C ARG A 280 31.05 -29.23 15.96
N ASN A 281 30.70 -28.02 15.49
CA ASN A 281 30.94 -27.62 14.11
C ASN A 281 32.43 -27.47 13.80
N ALA A 282 33.23 -26.95 14.72
CA ALA A 282 34.68 -26.85 14.55
C ALA A 282 35.35 -28.22 14.41
N LEU A 283 35.00 -29.17 15.30
CA LEU A 283 35.58 -30.54 15.28
C LEU A 283 35.16 -31.37 14.04
N HIS A 284 33.99 -31.07 13.44
CA HIS A 284 33.48 -31.77 12.25
C HIS A 284 33.64 -30.94 10.98
N TYR A 285 34.42 -29.88 11.01
CA TYR A 285 34.60 -29.02 9.87
C TYR A 285 35.28 -29.76 8.69
N LYS A 286 34.68 -29.60 7.51
CA LYS A 286 35.27 -30.05 6.23
C LYS A 286 35.22 -28.88 5.26
N LYS A 287 36.32 -28.64 4.55
CA LYS A 287 36.35 -27.60 3.52
C LYS A 287 35.25 -27.89 2.48
N PRO A 288 34.35 -26.94 2.21
CA PRO A 288 33.30 -27.15 1.23
C PRO A 288 33.88 -27.31 -0.17
N ALA A 289 33.32 -28.26 -0.93
CA ALA A 289 33.69 -28.43 -2.33
C ALA A 289 33.21 -27.22 -3.16
N PHE A 290 33.91 -26.94 -4.25
CA PHE A 290 33.58 -25.83 -5.14
C PHE A 290 32.08 -25.80 -5.55
N TRP A 291 31.54 -26.98 -5.93
CA TRP A 291 30.12 -27.09 -6.32
C TRP A 291 29.13 -26.75 -5.20
N VAL A 292 29.47 -27.04 -3.96
CA VAL A 292 28.65 -26.65 -2.79
C VAL A 292 28.65 -25.15 -2.63
N VAL A 293 29.78 -24.49 -2.84
CA VAL A 293 29.88 -23.03 -2.79
C VAL A 293 29.08 -22.41 -3.93
N ALA A 294 29.24 -22.91 -5.16
CA ALA A 294 28.50 -22.44 -6.33
C ALA A 294 26.97 -22.59 -6.13
N ALA A 295 26.50 -23.76 -5.70
CA ALA A 295 25.11 -24.01 -5.40
C ALA A 295 24.58 -23.08 -4.29
N SER A 296 25.39 -22.82 -3.25
CA SER A 296 25.01 -21.89 -2.17
C SER A 296 24.82 -20.46 -2.67
N VAL A 297 25.69 -19.98 -3.55
CA VAL A 297 25.55 -18.65 -4.19
C VAL A 297 24.30 -18.59 -5.05
N THR A 298 24.06 -19.62 -5.89
CA THR A 298 22.85 -19.68 -6.72
C THR A 298 21.58 -19.64 -5.88
N VAL A 299 21.52 -20.41 -4.78
CA VAL A 299 20.37 -20.37 -3.85
C VAL A 299 20.17 -18.98 -3.26
N CYS A 300 21.24 -18.29 -2.85
CA CYS A 300 21.12 -16.91 -2.34
C CYS A 300 20.59 -15.95 -3.40
N ILE A 301 21.00 -16.08 -4.66
CA ILE A 301 20.51 -15.25 -5.77
C ILE A 301 19.03 -15.54 -6.02
N VAL A 302 18.62 -16.81 -6.09
CA VAL A 302 17.22 -17.20 -6.27
C VAL A 302 16.35 -16.65 -5.15
N VAL A 303 16.79 -16.81 -3.89
CA VAL A 303 16.05 -16.25 -2.74
C VAL A 303 15.95 -14.73 -2.83
N ALA A 304 17.04 -14.05 -3.22
CA ALA A 304 17.02 -12.60 -3.40
C ALA A 304 15.99 -12.19 -4.47
N VAL A 305 16.01 -12.84 -5.63
CA VAL A 305 15.04 -12.54 -6.70
C VAL A 305 13.60 -12.81 -6.27
N CYS A 306 13.34 -13.97 -5.64
CA CYS A 306 11.98 -14.37 -5.27
C CYS A 306 11.38 -13.59 -4.09
N PHE A 307 12.19 -13.02 -3.19
CA PHE A 307 11.70 -12.42 -1.96
C PHE A 307 12.05 -10.93 -1.78
N LEU A 308 12.90 -10.34 -2.65
CA LEU A 308 13.07 -8.89 -2.71
C LEU A 308 12.12 -8.24 -3.73
N THR A 309 11.44 -9.05 -4.53
CA THR A 309 10.37 -8.59 -5.43
C THR A 309 9.01 -8.85 -4.81
N ASP A 310 8.02 -8.02 -5.17
CA ASP A 310 6.62 -8.22 -4.78
C ASP A 310 5.85 -8.91 -5.90
N PRO A 311 4.75 -9.62 -5.59
CA PRO A 311 3.85 -10.16 -6.60
C PRO A 311 3.23 -9.03 -7.41
N GLU A 312 2.95 -9.27 -8.68
CA GLU A 312 2.12 -8.39 -9.49
C GLU A 312 0.70 -8.35 -8.90
N HIS A 313 0.10 -7.16 -8.83
CA HIS A 313 -1.28 -7.00 -8.43
C HIS A 313 -2.23 -7.73 -9.40
N GLU A 314 -3.34 -8.24 -8.88
CA GLU A 314 -4.30 -9.01 -9.66
C GLU A 314 -4.85 -8.20 -10.84
N THR A 315 -5.12 -6.90 -10.64
CA THR A 315 -5.58 -5.98 -11.69
C THR A 315 -4.54 -5.80 -12.79
N MET A 316 -3.26 -5.68 -12.47
CA MET A 316 -2.19 -5.62 -13.47
C MET A 316 -2.00 -6.96 -14.19
N LYS A 317 -2.12 -8.08 -13.48
CA LYS A 317 -2.10 -9.42 -14.11
C LYS A 317 -3.26 -9.60 -15.06
N TRP A 318 -4.46 -9.18 -14.67
CA TRP A 318 -5.64 -9.18 -15.53
C TRP A 318 -5.37 -8.37 -16.79
N ALA A 319 -4.92 -7.13 -16.67
CA ALA A 319 -4.62 -6.25 -17.79
C ALA A 319 -3.62 -6.84 -18.78
N LYS A 320 -2.54 -7.48 -18.28
CA LYS A 320 -1.51 -8.11 -19.13
C LYS A 320 -1.97 -9.38 -19.83
N ASN A 321 -2.97 -10.08 -19.29
CA ASN A 321 -3.46 -11.35 -19.81
C ASN A 321 -4.84 -11.26 -20.49
N LEU A 322 -5.40 -10.05 -20.61
CA LEU A 322 -6.67 -9.80 -21.28
C LEU A 322 -6.60 -10.26 -22.74
N ARG A 323 -7.59 -11.03 -23.19
CA ARG A 323 -7.68 -11.51 -24.57
C ARG A 323 -8.84 -10.83 -25.29
N VAL A 324 -8.68 -10.61 -26.57
CA VAL A 324 -9.74 -10.01 -27.41
C VAL A 324 -11.03 -10.84 -27.37
N GLU A 325 -10.90 -12.16 -27.31
CA GLU A 325 -12.04 -13.11 -27.25
C GLU A 325 -12.86 -13.03 -25.95
N ASP A 326 -12.24 -12.51 -24.87
CA ASP A 326 -12.90 -12.36 -23.57
C ASP A 326 -13.66 -11.01 -23.47
N VAL A 327 -13.49 -10.10 -24.44
CA VAL A 327 -14.05 -8.74 -24.41
C VAL A 327 -15.28 -8.67 -25.32
N VAL A 328 -16.41 -8.25 -24.75
CA VAL A 328 -17.67 -8.06 -25.47
C VAL A 328 -17.83 -6.61 -25.94
N ARG A 329 -17.42 -5.65 -25.12
CA ARG A 329 -17.61 -4.22 -25.39
C ARG A 329 -16.47 -3.41 -24.77
N VAL A 330 -16.06 -2.37 -25.46
CA VAL A 330 -15.14 -1.34 -24.95
C VAL A 330 -15.72 0.04 -25.25
N GLU A 331 -15.79 0.87 -24.23
CA GLU A 331 -16.23 2.25 -24.32
C GLU A 331 -15.09 3.17 -23.89
N LEU A 332 -14.84 4.23 -24.64
CA LEU A 332 -13.84 5.24 -24.34
C LEU A 332 -14.50 6.52 -23.84
N THR A 333 -13.97 7.07 -22.75
CA THR A 333 -14.30 8.42 -22.26
C THR A 333 -13.02 9.25 -22.15
N ILE A 334 -13.05 10.46 -22.67
CA ILE A 334 -11.95 11.43 -22.57
C ILE A 334 -12.47 12.66 -21.83
N MET A 335 -11.77 13.06 -20.77
CA MET A 335 -12.11 14.24 -19.97
C MET A 335 -10.94 15.22 -20.00
N PRO A 336 -10.98 16.26 -20.83
CA PRO A 336 -9.89 17.23 -20.93
C PRO A 336 -9.83 18.19 -19.74
N GLN A 337 -10.95 18.63 -19.17
CA GLN A 337 -11.01 19.53 -18.00
C GLN A 337 -12.40 19.47 -17.36
N ALA A 338 -12.70 18.42 -16.62
CA ALA A 338 -13.94 18.29 -15.85
C ALA A 338 -15.29 18.49 -16.60
N THR A 339 -15.29 18.66 -17.92
CA THR A 339 -16.46 18.87 -18.76
C THR A 339 -16.76 17.65 -19.61
N ASN A 340 -17.98 17.19 -19.55
CA ASN A 340 -18.69 16.22 -20.41
C ASN A 340 -18.01 14.88 -20.68
N LYS A 341 -18.53 13.81 -20.07
CA LYS A 341 -18.27 12.44 -20.48
C LYS A 341 -18.92 12.16 -21.81
N GLN A 342 -18.08 11.90 -22.80
CA GLN A 342 -18.51 11.40 -24.08
C GLN A 342 -18.05 9.96 -24.20
N TYR A 343 -18.96 9.06 -24.58
CA TYR A 343 -18.66 7.65 -24.74
C TYR A 343 -18.55 7.33 -26.23
N LYS A 344 -17.43 6.75 -26.62
CA LYS A 344 -17.26 6.14 -27.93
C LYS A 344 -17.28 4.63 -27.75
N ASP A 345 -18.23 3.94 -28.40
CA ASP A 345 -18.22 2.49 -28.52
C ASP A 345 -17.20 2.06 -29.59
N PHE A 346 -16.38 1.07 -29.26
CA PHE A 346 -15.35 0.53 -30.13
C PHE A 346 -15.91 -0.57 -31.04
N ASN A 347 -15.49 -0.57 -32.30
CA ASN A 347 -15.70 -1.68 -33.22
C ASN A 347 -14.67 -2.81 -32.93
N ALA A 348 -14.79 -3.95 -33.63
CA ALA A 348 -13.97 -5.14 -33.40
C ALA A 348 -12.45 -4.89 -33.55
N ASP A 349 -12.04 -4.07 -34.54
CA ASP A 349 -10.65 -3.76 -34.78
C ASP A 349 -10.11 -2.82 -33.68
N GLU A 350 -10.88 -1.82 -33.27
CA GLU A 350 -10.57 -0.91 -32.16
C GLU A 350 -10.48 -1.64 -30.82
N ILE A 351 -11.35 -2.64 -30.59
CA ILE A 351 -11.27 -3.51 -29.40
C ILE A 351 -9.94 -4.27 -29.39
N ALA A 352 -9.52 -4.82 -30.52
CA ALA A 352 -8.25 -5.53 -30.62
C ALA A 352 -7.05 -4.59 -30.33
N GLU A 353 -7.09 -3.36 -30.81
CA GLU A 353 -6.06 -2.36 -30.53
C GLU A 353 -6.07 -1.93 -29.06
N ALA A 354 -7.23 -1.71 -28.47
CA ALA A 354 -7.37 -1.37 -27.06
C ALA A 354 -6.83 -2.48 -26.15
N VAL A 355 -7.17 -3.74 -26.41
CA VAL A 355 -6.63 -4.91 -25.67
C VAL A 355 -5.11 -4.97 -25.82
N ALA A 356 -4.57 -4.78 -27.02
CA ALA A 356 -3.13 -4.75 -27.24
C ALA A 356 -2.43 -3.60 -26.49
N LEU A 357 -3.10 -2.45 -26.33
CA LEU A 357 -2.63 -1.31 -25.56
C LEU A 357 -2.65 -1.61 -24.07
N ILE A 358 -3.74 -2.18 -23.56
CA ILE A 358 -3.90 -2.58 -22.15
C ILE A 358 -2.88 -3.65 -21.77
N ASN A 359 -2.63 -4.65 -22.63
CA ASN A 359 -1.63 -5.69 -22.38
C ASN A 359 -0.20 -5.14 -22.26
N LYS A 360 0.08 -3.95 -22.82
CA LYS A 360 1.36 -3.24 -22.64
C LYS A 360 1.43 -2.45 -21.34
N SER A 361 0.36 -2.42 -20.56
CA SER A 361 0.32 -1.70 -19.28
C SER A 361 1.44 -2.18 -18.37
N SER A 362 2.16 -1.24 -17.82
CA SER A 362 3.23 -1.49 -16.86
C SER A 362 3.37 -0.28 -15.95
N GLY A 363 3.73 -0.52 -14.72
CA GLY A 363 3.89 0.55 -13.76
C GLY A 363 4.17 0.02 -12.37
N ARG A 364 4.56 0.93 -11.49
CA ARG A 364 4.74 0.63 -10.08
C ARG A 364 3.45 0.98 -9.34
N TYR A 365 2.91 0.05 -8.57
CA TYR A 365 1.75 0.28 -7.72
C TYR A 365 1.98 1.41 -6.72
N ILE A 366 0.95 2.23 -6.51
CA ILE A 366 0.92 3.35 -5.57
C ILE A 366 -0.35 3.25 -4.74
N SER A 367 -0.19 3.00 -3.44
CA SER A 367 -1.32 2.89 -2.49
C SER A 367 -2.01 4.22 -2.21
N GLU A 368 -1.29 5.33 -2.33
CA GLU A 368 -1.80 6.69 -2.09
C GLU A 368 -1.39 7.59 -3.26
N PRO A 369 -2.16 7.62 -4.36
CA PRO A 369 -1.86 8.51 -5.47
C PRO A 369 -2.05 9.98 -5.05
N GLU A 370 -1.15 10.85 -5.47
CA GLU A 370 -1.34 12.29 -5.36
C GLU A 370 -2.56 12.70 -6.21
N SER A 371 -3.32 13.70 -5.75
CA SER A 371 -4.41 14.27 -6.54
C SER A 371 -3.86 14.82 -7.85
N PHE A 372 -4.40 14.37 -8.96
CA PHE A 372 -3.92 14.72 -10.29
C PHE A 372 -4.94 15.61 -11.01
N ASN A 373 -4.49 16.79 -11.42
CA ASN A 373 -5.24 17.68 -12.30
C ASN A 373 -4.70 17.55 -13.73
N GLY A 374 -5.44 16.92 -14.63
CA GLY A 374 -5.02 16.73 -16.00
C GLY A 374 -6.06 15.95 -16.82
N SER A 375 -5.80 15.79 -18.12
CA SER A 375 -6.69 15.02 -18.98
C SER A 375 -6.72 13.55 -18.55
N THR A 376 -7.91 12.99 -18.53
CA THR A 376 -8.18 11.62 -18.12
C THR A 376 -8.86 10.87 -19.26
N MET A 377 -8.28 9.74 -19.64
CA MET A 377 -8.86 8.83 -20.64
C MET A 377 -9.22 7.53 -19.93
N THR A 378 -10.47 7.11 -20.03
CA THR A 378 -10.95 5.89 -19.39
C THR A 378 -11.52 4.94 -20.43
N LEU A 379 -11.07 3.69 -20.41
CA LEU A 379 -11.66 2.57 -21.11
C LEU A 379 -12.51 1.76 -20.14
N TYR A 380 -13.77 1.59 -20.47
CA TYR A 380 -14.69 0.67 -19.79
C TYR A 380 -14.77 -0.61 -20.62
N ILE A 381 -14.39 -1.72 -20.04
CA ILE A 381 -14.22 -3.00 -20.71
C ILE A 381 -15.22 -3.98 -20.13
N THR A 382 -16.22 -4.38 -20.90
CA THR A 382 -17.16 -5.41 -20.50
C THR A 382 -16.68 -6.76 -21.03
N THR A 383 -16.43 -7.70 -20.14
CA THR A 383 -15.98 -9.04 -20.45
C THR A 383 -17.15 -10.02 -20.65
N ALA A 384 -16.90 -11.19 -21.24
CA ALA A 384 -17.93 -12.17 -21.60
C ALA A 384 -18.68 -12.77 -20.40
N ASP A 385 -18.12 -12.68 -19.20
CA ASP A 385 -18.76 -13.05 -17.92
C ASP A 385 -19.68 -11.94 -17.36
N GLY A 386 -19.78 -10.82 -18.07
CA GLY A 386 -20.61 -9.67 -17.69
C GLY A 386 -19.94 -8.72 -16.68
N VAL A 387 -18.68 -8.96 -16.33
CA VAL A 387 -17.92 -8.05 -15.44
C VAL A 387 -17.44 -6.86 -16.25
N GLN A 388 -17.55 -5.67 -15.67
CA GLN A 388 -17.01 -4.46 -16.25
C GLN A 388 -15.76 -4.04 -15.50
N HIS A 389 -14.71 -3.83 -16.26
CA HIS A 389 -13.41 -3.36 -15.79
C HIS A 389 -13.15 -1.93 -16.27
N THR A 390 -12.46 -1.16 -15.45
CA THR A 390 -12.08 0.22 -15.77
C THR A 390 -10.57 0.35 -15.90
N VAL A 391 -10.10 0.89 -17.02
CA VAL A 391 -8.68 1.23 -17.21
C VAL A 391 -8.57 2.71 -17.55
N THR A 392 -7.97 3.47 -16.64
CA THR A 392 -7.87 4.93 -16.76
C THR A 392 -6.43 5.37 -16.92
N ASN A 393 -6.16 6.21 -17.90
CA ASN A 393 -4.87 6.86 -18.09
C ASN A 393 -4.99 8.34 -17.67
N ASN A 394 -4.21 8.73 -16.66
CA ASN A 394 -4.16 10.09 -16.14
C ASN A 394 -2.87 10.78 -16.62
N GLY A 395 -2.98 11.58 -17.68
CA GLY A 395 -1.90 12.39 -18.24
C GLY A 395 -0.64 11.63 -18.64
N ASN A 396 -0.75 10.35 -19.02
CA ASN A 396 0.37 9.45 -19.35
C ASN A 396 1.39 9.25 -18.19
N ILE A 397 1.01 9.58 -16.95
CA ILE A 397 1.85 9.42 -15.77
C ILE A 397 1.33 8.28 -14.90
N TYR A 398 0.01 8.18 -14.75
CA TYR A 398 -0.63 7.15 -13.95
C TYR A 398 -1.60 6.32 -14.79
N ILE A 399 -1.61 5.01 -14.56
CA ILE A 399 -2.65 4.09 -15.02
C ILE A 399 -3.39 3.58 -13.81
N ARG A 400 -4.72 3.66 -13.84
CA ARG A 400 -5.59 3.09 -12.83
C ARG A 400 -6.38 1.94 -13.44
N ILE A 401 -6.35 0.77 -12.81
CA ILE A 401 -7.04 -0.44 -13.24
C ILE A 401 -7.91 -0.91 -12.09
N ASP A 402 -9.23 -0.86 -12.24
CA ASP A 402 -10.21 -1.27 -11.22
C ASP A 402 -9.90 -0.71 -9.82
N GLY A 403 -9.56 0.57 -9.76
CA GLY A 403 -9.22 1.25 -8.51
C GLY A 403 -7.73 1.23 -8.14
N ASP A 404 -6.95 0.25 -8.57
CA ASP A 404 -5.51 0.17 -8.31
C ASP A 404 -4.73 1.14 -9.19
N THR A 405 -3.93 2.00 -8.58
CA THR A 405 -3.15 3.04 -9.30
C THR A 405 -1.69 2.63 -9.48
N TYR A 406 -1.19 2.79 -10.70
CA TYR A 406 0.18 2.49 -11.09
C TYR A 406 0.86 3.71 -11.69
N ARG A 407 2.07 4.02 -11.25
CA ARG A 407 2.91 5.02 -11.93
C ARG A 407 3.51 4.38 -13.17
N SER A 408 2.99 4.77 -14.32
CA SER A 408 3.46 4.31 -15.62
C SER A 408 4.62 5.16 -16.11
N THR A 409 5.56 4.56 -16.85
CA THR A 409 6.72 5.27 -17.40
C THR A 409 6.67 5.38 -18.94
N HIS A 410 5.76 4.69 -19.62
CA HIS A 410 5.93 4.46 -21.06
C HIS A 410 4.66 4.35 -21.91
N ILE A 411 3.46 4.70 -21.43
CA ILE A 411 2.26 4.52 -22.25
C ILE A 411 1.63 5.86 -22.59
N THR A 412 1.87 6.31 -23.81
CA THR A 412 1.06 7.33 -24.47
C THR A 412 -0.10 6.63 -25.15
N TRP A 413 -1.31 6.93 -24.73
CA TRP A 413 -2.50 6.42 -25.39
C TRP A 413 -2.72 7.22 -26.67
N PRO A 414 -3.09 6.58 -27.80
CA PRO A 414 -3.23 7.23 -29.10
C PRO A 414 -4.52 8.03 -29.24
N TYR A 415 -5.39 8.03 -28.22
CA TYR A 415 -6.70 8.67 -28.27
C TYR A 415 -6.59 10.17 -28.06
N THR A 416 -7.39 10.95 -28.81
CA THR A 416 -7.49 12.39 -28.73
C THR A 416 -8.94 12.81 -28.47
N GLU A 417 -9.18 14.06 -28.10
CA GLU A 417 -10.53 14.60 -27.91
C GLU A 417 -11.44 14.40 -29.15
N GLY A 418 -10.87 14.38 -30.35
CA GLY A 418 -11.60 14.11 -31.58
C GLY A 418 -12.04 12.65 -31.77
N ASP A 419 -11.44 11.71 -30.99
CA ASP A 419 -11.82 10.28 -31.05
C ASP A 419 -13.04 9.96 -30.17
N SER A 420 -13.50 10.91 -29.36
CA SER A 420 -14.76 10.84 -28.63
C SER A 420 -15.67 11.95 -29.20
N PRO A 421 -16.31 11.75 -30.35
CA PRO A 421 -17.14 12.78 -30.97
C PRO A 421 -18.31 13.12 -30.06
N LEU A 422 -18.59 14.42 -29.96
CA LEU A 422 -19.91 14.89 -29.54
C LEU A 422 -20.94 14.19 -30.43
N PRO A 423 -22.03 13.62 -29.88
CA PRO A 423 -23.16 13.27 -30.70
C PRO A 423 -23.52 14.54 -31.50
N ASP A 424 -23.50 14.43 -32.86
CA ASP A 424 -23.81 15.52 -33.73
C ASP A 424 -25.05 16.25 -33.21
N SER A 425 -24.85 17.53 -32.87
CA SER A 425 -25.84 18.53 -32.51
C SER A 425 -27.16 17.96 -31.97
N PHE A 426 -27.29 17.93 -30.66
CA PHE A 426 -28.59 17.79 -29.98
C PHE A 426 -29.49 18.92 -30.46
N GLN A 427 -30.41 18.63 -31.38
CA GLN A 427 -31.43 19.55 -31.78
C GLN A 427 -32.48 19.57 -30.66
N VAL A 428 -32.71 20.75 -30.10
CA VAL A 428 -33.81 21.01 -29.13
C VAL A 428 -35.10 20.51 -29.76
N GLY A 429 -35.67 19.40 -29.24
CA GLY A 429 -36.95 18.86 -29.71
C GLY A 429 -37.02 17.34 -29.88
N ASP A 430 -35.94 16.60 -29.72
CA ASP A 430 -35.92 15.13 -29.90
C ASP A 430 -36.05 14.42 -28.55
N THR A 431 -37.26 14.09 -28.16
CA THR A 431 -37.59 13.41 -26.87
C THR A 431 -37.05 11.98 -26.78
N GLN A 432 -36.74 11.34 -27.93
CA GLN A 432 -36.14 9.99 -27.94
C GLN A 432 -34.63 10.02 -27.64
N ALA A 433 -33.95 11.11 -27.96
CA ALA A 433 -32.54 11.29 -27.64
C ALA A 433 -32.31 11.64 -26.14
N ALA A 434 -33.32 12.11 -25.43
CA ALA A 434 -33.24 12.48 -24.01
C ALA A 434 -32.91 11.27 -23.10
N ASP A 435 -33.41 10.08 -23.43
CA ASP A 435 -33.19 8.89 -22.59
C ASP A 435 -31.75 8.32 -22.75
N ALA A 436 -31.05 8.63 -23.83
CA ALA A 436 -29.67 8.19 -24.05
C ALA A 436 -28.65 8.88 -23.13
N ASN A 437 -28.99 10.05 -22.59
CA ASN A 437 -28.12 10.85 -21.71
C ASN A 437 -28.66 10.91 -20.29
N ARG A 438 -29.41 9.90 -19.85
CA ARG A 438 -29.94 9.81 -18.50
C ARG A 438 -28.84 9.47 -17.52
N PHE A 439 -28.71 10.29 -16.50
CA PHE A 439 -27.76 10.16 -15.41
C PHE A 439 -28.48 9.64 -14.17
N TYR A 440 -27.98 8.54 -13.61
CA TYR A 440 -28.55 7.88 -12.44
C TYR A 440 -27.71 8.15 -11.19
N VAL A 441 -28.37 8.43 -10.09
CA VAL A 441 -27.75 8.65 -8.77
C VAL A 441 -28.66 8.06 -7.69
N ASP A 442 -28.18 7.08 -6.95
CA ASP A 442 -28.92 6.44 -5.87
C ASP A 442 -30.36 6.01 -6.31
N ASP A 443 -31.34 6.74 -5.80
CA ASP A 443 -32.76 6.50 -6.00
C ASP A 443 -33.44 7.52 -6.96
N TRP A 444 -32.67 8.23 -7.79
CA TRP A 444 -33.19 9.16 -8.77
C TRP A 444 -32.37 9.21 -10.07
N SER A 445 -32.96 9.75 -11.13
CA SER A 445 -32.29 9.94 -12.41
C SER A 445 -32.71 11.26 -13.06
N ILE A 446 -31.81 11.78 -13.93
CA ILE A 446 -32.04 13.03 -14.68
C ILE A 446 -31.39 12.96 -16.04
N CYS A 447 -32.02 13.52 -17.09
CA CYS A 447 -31.39 13.65 -18.40
C CYS A 447 -30.56 14.92 -18.46
N ILE A 448 -29.28 14.82 -18.83
CA ILE A 448 -28.42 15.98 -19.04
C ILE A 448 -28.51 16.43 -20.48
N VAL A 449 -28.89 17.69 -20.69
CA VAL A 449 -29.05 18.29 -22.00
C VAL A 449 -28.07 19.44 -22.14
N GLY A 450 -27.24 19.41 -23.18
CA GLY A 450 -26.20 20.41 -23.39
C GLY A 450 -24.90 20.13 -22.63
N GLN A 451 -24.05 21.14 -22.52
CA GLN A 451 -22.72 21.04 -21.90
C GLN A 451 -22.75 21.65 -20.49
N TRP A 452 -22.72 20.81 -19.47
CA TRP A 452 -22.78 21.23 -18.07
C TRP A 452 -21.67 20.60 -17.25
N LEU A 453 -20.96 21.43 -16.47
CA LEU A 453 -19.97 21.02 -15.50
C LEU A 453 -20.64 20.43 -14.26
N ARG A 454 -20.28 19.23 -13.86
CA ARG A 454 -20.74 18.67 -12.57
C ARG A 454 -19.74 19.00 -11.46
N ASN A 455 -20.22 19.65 -10.40
CA ASN A 455 -19.46 19.74 -9.15
C ASN A 455 -19.68 18.46 -8.32
N LEU A 456 -18.64 17.64 -8.22
CA LEU A 456 -18.68 16.31 -7.59
C LEU A 456 -19.01 16.32 -6.10
N GLY A 457 -18.79 17.45 -5.40
CA GLY A 457 -19.06 17.56 -3.96
C GLY A 457 -20.49 18.01 -3.59
N THR A 458 -21.23 18.62 -4.53
CA THR A 458 -22.48 19.33 -4.21
C THR A 458 -23.69 18.87 -5.01
N ARG A 459 -23.55 17.87 -5.88
CA ARG A 459 -24.61 17.43 -6.83
C ARG A 459 -25.17 18.58 -7.68
N VAL A 460 -24.31 19.51 -8.05
CA VAL A 460 -24.64 20.71 -8.82
C VAL A 460 -24.05 20.61 -10.22
N TRP A 461 -24.83 20.91 -11.25
CA TRP A 461 -24.40 21.11 -12.63
C TRP A 461 -24.30 22.60 -12.90
N LEU A 462 -23.17 23.06 -13.38
CA LEU A 462 -22.87 24.45 -13.66
C LEU A 462 -22.66 24.65 -15.15
N ALA A 463 -23.13 25.76 -15.71
CA ALA A 463 -22.75 26.18 -17.03
C ALA A 463 -21.32 26.75 -17.03
N ASP A 464 -20.58 26.56 -18.11
CA ASP A 464 -19.24 27.13 -18.26
C ASP A 464 -19.32 28.68 -18.33
N ASN A 465 -18.54 29.37 -17.48
CA ASN A 465 -18.45 30.84 -17.41
C ASN A 465 -19.77 31.59 -17.16
N SER A 466 -20.80 30.97 -16.59
CA SER A 466 -22.07 31.61 -16.24
C SER A 466 -22.52 31.28 -14.83
N ASP A 467 -23.45 32.10 -14.30
CA ASP A 467 -24.11 31.86 -13.01
C ASP A 467 -25.26 30.84 -13.11
N ALA A 468 -25.40 30.15 -14.26
CA ALA A 468 -26.45 29.18 -14.45
C ALA A 468 -26.11 27.84 -13.82
N TYR A 469 -27.03 27.28 -13.01
CA TYR A 469 -26.81 25.97 -12.39
C TYR A 469 -28.11 25.17 -12.20
N LEU A 470 -27.97 23.87 -12.05
CA LEU A 470 -29.00 22.97 -11.54
C LEU A 470 -28.45 22.21 -10.33
N SER A 471 -29.20 22.22 -9.22
CA SER A 471 -28.86 21.46 -8.01
C SER A 471 -29.97 20.48 -7.64
N VAL A 472 -29.61 19.34 -7.03
CA VAL A 472 -30.52 18.32 -6.54
C VAL A 472 -30.19 18.02 -5.08
N VAL A 473 -31.19 18.22 -4.19
CA VAL A 473 -31.06 17.97 -2.75
C VAL A 473 -32.27 17.17 -2.27
N LYS A 474 -32.06 16.13 -1.47
CA LYS A 474 -33.14 15.38 -0.82
C LYS A 474 -33.54 16.11 0.45
N GLN A 475 -34.86 16.32 0.62
CA GLN A 475 -35.48 16.98 1.76
C GLN A 475 -36.34 15.97 2.54
N ASP A 476 -36.39 16.12 3.85
CA ASP A 476 -37.03 15.14 4.73
C ASP A 476 -38.58 15.25 4.72
N SER A 477 -39.15 16.43 4.38
CA SER A 477 -40.59 16.65 4.41
C SER A 477 -41.05 17.54 3.25
N LEU A 478 -41.83 16.97 2.35
CA LEU A 478 -42.47 17.72 1.27
C LEU A 478 -43.43 18.80 1.81
N ALA A 479 -44.17 18.49 2.87
CA ALA A 479 -45.15 19.41 3.45
C ALA A 479 -44.49 20.67 4.04
N ASP A 480 -43.32 20.50 4.69
CA ASP A 480 -42.58 21.62 5.28
C ASP A 480 -41.97 22.51 4.19
N GLU A 481 -41.47 21.92 3.11
CA GLU A 481 -40.91 22.68 1.98
C GLU A 481 -42.00 23.47 1.24
N LEU A 482 -43.18 22.86 0.98
CA LEU A 482 -44.31 23.55 0.40
C LEU A 482 -44.79 24.69 1.28
N ALA A 483 -44.90 24.46 2.59
CA ALA A 483 -45.30 25.50 3.55
C ALA A 483 -44.25 26.63 3.61
N GLY A 484 -42.97 26.30 3.53
CA GLY A 484 -41.86 27.26 3.47
C GLY A 484 -41.96 28.20 2.27
N LEU A 485 -42.17 27.65 1.06
CA LEU A 485 -42.33 28.43 -0.16
C LEU A 485 -43.60 29.31 -0.14
N GLN A 486 -44.71 28.79 0.34
CA GLN A 486 -45.99 29.54 0.48
C GLN A 486 -45.87 30.67 1.52
N ASN A 487 -45.21 30.42 2.66
CA ASN A 487 -44.98 31.42 3.69
C ASN A 487 -44.03 32.53 3.22
N ALA A 488 -43.12 32.22 2.30
CA ALA A 488 -42.28 33.21 1.64
C ALA A 488 -43.02 34.05 0.58
N GLY A 489 -44.30 33.74 0.34
CA GLY A 489 -45.14 34.47 -0.61
C GLY A 489 -44.99 34.02 -2.07
N HIS A 490 -44.37 32.88 -2.29
CA HIS A 490 -44.18 32.34 -3.64
C HIS A 490 -45.42 31.52 -4.09
N ALA A 491 -45.79 31.65 -5.36
CA ALA A 491 -46.85 30.84 -5.96
C ALA A 491 -46.28 29.44 -6.31
N VAL A 492 -46.87 28.40 -5.75
CA VAL A 492 -46.53 27.01 -6.04
C VAL A 492 -47.64 26.41 -6.91
N GLU A 493 -47.25 25.88 -8.06
CA GLU A 493 -48.12 25.22 -9.02
C GLU A 493 -47.98 23.70 -8.87
N GLU A 494 -49.08 22.98 -8.72
CA GLU A 494 -49.10 21.52 -8.71
C GLU A 494 -49.22 21.01 -10.15
N LEU A 495 -48.29 20.16 -10.56
CA LEU A 495 -48.23 19.54 -11.87
C LEU A 495 -48.33 18.02 -11.76
N ASP A 496 -48.35 17.34 -12.90
CA ASP A 496 -48.44 15.87 -12.90
C ASP A 496 -47.18 15.24 -12.35
N GLY A 497 -47.21 14.86 -11.07
CA GLY A 497 -46.14 14.19 -10.36
C GLY A 497 -45.11 15.07 -9.65
N TYR A 498 -45.21 16.39 -9.70
CA TYR A 498 -44.31 17.30 -8.99
C TYR A 498 -44.93 18.69 -8.74
N TYR A 499 -44.29 19.47 -7.88
CA TYR A 499 -44.64 20.87 -7.64
C TYR A 499 -43.58 21.79 -8.23
N ARG A 500 -44.02 22.95 -8.78
CA ARG A 500 -43.13 23.95 -9.36
C ARG A 500 -43.36 25.31 -8.74
N CYS A 501 -42.26 25.97 -8.41
CA CYS A 501 -42.24 27.33 -7.91
C CYS A 501 -41.28 28.18 -8.75
N VAL A 502 -41.73 29.29 -9.30
CA VAL A 502 -40.94 30.23 -10.10
C VAL A 502 -40.69 31.48 -9.31
N THR A 503 -39.46 31.87 -9.13
CA THR A 503 -39.07 33.11 -8.47
C THR A 503 -38.16 33.93 -9.40
N GLN A 504 -38.39 35.25 -9.41
CA GLN A 504 -37.59 36.20 -10.16
C GLN A 504 -37.14 37.34 -9.27
N GLU A 505 -35.85 37.54 -9.17
CA GLU A 505 -35.24 38.64 -8.43
C GLU A 505 -34.34 39.46 -9.36
N GLY A 506 -34.83 40.62 -9.82
CA GLY A 506 -34.12 41.45 -10.75
C GLY A 506 -33.93 40.77 -12.11
N LEU A 507 -32.68 40.53 -12.49
CA LEU A 507 -32.28 39.81 -13.71
C LEU A 507 -32.05 38.31 -13.48
N SER A 508 -32.17 37.83 -12.26
CA SER A 508 -31.98 36.43 -11.90
C SER A 508 -33.31 35.68 -11.83
N ASN A 509 -33.35 34.49 -12.36
CA ASN A 509 -34.50 33.60 -12.35
C ASN A 509 -34.14 32.29 -11.65
N THR A 510 -35.02 31.82 -10.77
CA THR A 510 -34.89 30.52 -10.10
C THR A 510 -36.18 29.74 -10.25
N ILE A 511 -36.11 28.49 -10.65
CA ILE A 511 -37.26 27.58 -10.62
C ILE A 511 -36.91 26.42 -9.72
N VAL A 512 -37.78 26.17 -8.76
CA VAL A 512 -37.71 25.03 -7.84
C VAL A 512 -38.76 24.01 -8.26
N TYR A 513 -38.33 22.76 -8.38
CA TYR A 513 -39.19 21.61 -8.62
C TYR A 513 -39.11 20.69 -7.41
N LEU A 514 -40.25 20.30 -6.85
CA LEU A 514 -40.34 19.37 -5.73
C LEU A 514 -40.94 18.05 -6.22
N TYR A 515 -40.14 17.00 -6.21
CA TYR A 515 -40.55 15.66 -6.62
C TYR A 515 -40.80 14.78 -5.38
N PRO A 516 -42.08 14.40 -5.10
CA PRO A 516 -42.42 13.56 -3.97
C PRO A 516 -41.78 12.17 -4.07
N VAL A 517 -41.32 11.63 -2.95
CA VAL A 517 -40.90 10.22 -2.83
C VAL A 517 -42.13 9.43 -2.35
N LEU A 518 -42.64 8.53 -3.19
CA LEU A 518 -43.92 7.83 -2.93
C LEU A 518 -43.88 6.90 -1.71
N SER A 519 -42.69 6.51 -1.26
CA SER A 519 -42.50 5.56 -0.14
C SER A 519 -42.47 6.24 1.24
N ASN A 520 -42.26 7.55 1.30
CA ASN A 520 -42.13 8.30 2.55
C ASN A 520 -42.57 9.77 2.37
N GLU A 521 -42.52 10.57 3.42
CA GLU A 521 -42.91 12.01 3.38
C GLU A 521 -41.82 12.92 2.78
N SER A 522 -40.67 12.39 2.34
CA SER A 522 -39.54 13.14 1.78
C SER A 522 -39.81 13.58 0.33
N CYS A 523 -39.03 14.53 -0.14
CA CYS A 523 -39.02 14.96 -1.54
C CYS A 523 -37.63 15.27 -2.04
N TYR A 524 -37.48 15.36 -3.38
CA TYR A 524 -36.31 15.93 -4.00
C TYR A 524 -36.56 17.38 -4.39
N TRP A 525 -35.70 18.26 -3.88
CA TRP A 525 -35.60 19.66 -4.26
C TRP A 525 -34.66 19.77 -5.45
N VAL A 526 -35.19 20.04 -6.65
CA VAL A 526 -34.43 20.29 -7.87
C VAL A 526 -34.56 21.78 -8.16
N GLU A 527 -33.43 22.49 -8.04
CA GLU A 527 -33.37 23.94 -8.25
C GLU A 527 -32.61 24.26 -9.51
N THR A 528 -33.16 25.08 -10.35
CA THR A 528 -32.53 25.64 -11.53
C THR A 528 -32.40 27.14 -11.38
N HIS A 529 -31.22 27.69 -11.69
CA HIS A 529 -30.95 29.12 -11.59
C HIS A 529 -30.22 29.62 -12.82
N TRP A 530 -30.53 30.82 -13.28
CA TRP A 530 -29.81 31.54 -14.31
C TRP A 530 -29.98 33.06 -14.15
N SER A 531 -29.03 33.85 -14.67
CA SER A 531 -29.05 35.30 -14.60
C SER A 531 -28.67 35.91 -15.95
N TYR A 532 -29.27 37.04 -16.27
CA TYR A 532 -28.98 37.85 -17.45
C TYR A 532 -27.92 38.93 -17.18
N ASP A 533 -27.25 38.89 -16.03
CA ASP A 533 -26.21 39.83 -15.69
C ASP A 533 -24.91 39.50 -16.49
N ASN A 534 -24.49 40.44 -17.37
CA ASN A 534 -23.24 40.39 -18.12
C ASN A 534 -23.07 39.22 -19.12
N ALA A 535 -24.14 38.56 -19.53
CA ALA A 535 -24.10 37.46 -20.51
C ALA A 535 -24.89 37.83 -21.79
N ASP A 536 -24.61 37.10 -22.88
CA ASP A 536 -25.40 37.21 -24.11
C ASP A 536 -26.80 36.65 -23.91
N GLU A 537 -27.84 37.48 -24.10
CA GLU A 537 -29.22 37.12 -23.86
C GLU A 537 -29.66 35.86 -24.61
N SER A 538 -29.12 35.62 -25.80
CA SER A 538 -29.43 34.44 -26.59
C SER A 538 -28.80 33.15 -26.00
N GLU A 539 -27.64 33.23 -25.41
CA GLU A 539 -26.97 32.11 -24.76
C GLU A 539 -27.64 31.75 -23.43
N VAL A 540 -28.01 32.76 -22.64
CA VAL A 540 -28.75 32.57 -21.40
C VAL A 540 -30.11 31.91 -21.64
N GLU A 541 -30.84 32.28 -22.70
CA GLU A 541 -32.12 31.68 -23.05
C GLU A 541 -31.99 30.21 -23.44
N VAL A 542 -30.90 29.84 -24.14
CA VAL A 542 -30.56 28.44 -24.43
C VAL A 542 -30.28 27.67 -23.14
N GLN A 543 -29.47 28.21 -22.23
CA GLN A 543 -29.19 27.62 -20.93
C GLN A 543 -30.43 27.46 -20.07
N ALA A 544 -31.27 28.46 -20.00
CA ALA A 544 -32.56 28.42 -19.28
C ALA A 544 -33.46 27.30 -19.82
N THR A 545 -33.52 27.15 -21.15
CA THR A 545 -34.28 26.08 -21.78
C THR A 545 -33.72 24.70 -21.43
N GLN A 546 -32.40 24.53 -21.49
CA GLN A 546 -31.74 23.29 -21.11
C GLN A 546 -31.98 22.93 -19.64
N LEU A 547 -31.85 23.88 -18.71
CA LEU A 547 -32.13 23.70 -17.29
C LEU A 547 -33.56 23.21 -17.01
N ARG A 548 -34.54 23.82 -17.68
CA ARG A 548 -35.93 23.38 -17.57
C ARG A 548 -36.12 21.95 -18.07
N MET A 549 -35.58 21.63 -19.24
CA MET A 549 -35.66 20.27 -19.80
C MET A 549 -34.98 19.24 -18.87
N MET A 550 -33.83 19.58 -18.30
CA MET A 550 -33.14 18.72 -17.34
C MET A 550 -34.00 18.51 -16.09
N ALA A 551 -34.49 19.57 -15.46
CA ALA A 551 -35.31 19.48 -14.28
C ALA A 551 -36.62 18.69 -14.51
N GLU A 552 -37.30 18.92 -15.62
CA GLU A 552 -38.56 18.23 -15.99
C GLU A 552 -38.33 16.75 -16.38
N SER A 553 -37.10 16.36 -16.71
CA SER A 553 -36.72 14.98 -16.95
C SER A 553 -36.41 14.18 -15.68
N PHE A 554 -36.38 14.82 -14.51
CA PHE A 554 -36.08 14.19 -13.24
C PHE A 554 -37.10 13.10 -12.90
N ARG A 555 -36.62 11.97 -12.40
CA ARG A 555 -37.44 10.84 -11.94
C ARG A 555 -36.90 10.29 -10.64
N VAL A 556 -37.80 9.97 -9.72
CA VAL A 556 -37.49 9.16 -8.55
C VAL A 556 -37.60 7.70 -8.96
N GLU A 557 -36.49 6.95 -8.85
CA GLU A 557 -36.42 5.53 -9.24
C GLU A 557 -36.90 4.67 -8.05
N ASN A 558 -37.72 3.67 -8.33
CA ASN A 558 -38.21 2.76 -7.29
C ASN A 558 -37.18 1.65 -7.04
N GLU A 559 -36.99 1.23 -5.80
CA GLU A 559 -36.08 0.16 -5.32
C GLU A 559 -36.29 -1.23 -5.97
N SER A 560 -37.16 -1.38 -6.97
CA SER A 560 -37.57 -2.71 -7.49
C SER A 560 -37.05 -3.10 -8.87
N SER A 561 -36.22 -2.30 -9.54
CA SER A 561 -35.67 -2.70 -10.85
C SER A 561 -34.20 -3.12 -10.74
N THR A 562 -33.99 -4.42 -10.67
CA THR A 562 -32.66 -5.06 -10.61
C THR A 562 -31.80 -4.87 -11.88
N ALA A 563 -32.36 -4.32 -12.96
CA ALA A 563 -31.61 -3.97 -14.16
C ALA A 563 -30.83 -2.65 -14.03
N ASP A 564 -31.31 -1.70 -13.22
CA ASP A 564 -30.73 -0.37 -13.06
C ASP A 564 -29.65 -0.31 -11.95
N ALA A 565 -29.54 -1.33 -11.10
CA ALA A 565 -28.51 -1.44 -10.08
C ALA A 565 -27.08 -1.53 -10.66
N LEU A 566 -26.93 -2.03 -11.87
CA LEU A 566 -25.65 -2.08 -12.60
C LEU A 566 -25.19 -0.69 -13.07
N ILE A 567 -26.13 0.22 -13.34
CA ILE A 567 -25.85 1.58 -13.79
C ILE A 567 -25.63 2.52 -12.59
N GLY A 568 -26.26 2.23 -11.43
CA GLY A 568 -26.05 2.96 -10.17
C GLY A 568 -24.63 2.83 -9.63
N SER A 569 -23.96 1.69 -9.83
CA SER A 569 -22.55 1.51 -9.43
C SER A 569 -21.59 2.44 -10.17
N TYR A 570 -21.98 2.95 -11.33
CA TYR A 570 -21.22 3.94 -12.09
C TYR A 570 -21.17 5.31 -11.43
N ALA A 571 -22.20 5.67 -10.68
CA ALA A 571 -22.28 6.97 -10.05
C ALA A 571 -21.49 7.02 -8.73
N ASP A 572 -21.41 5.90 -8.02
CA ASP A 572 -20.72 5.81 -6.73
C ASP A 572 -19.18 5.79 -6.89
N ASP A 573 -18.66 5.16 -7.93
CA ASP A 573 -17.21 5.17 -8.22
C ASP A 573 -16.67 6.57 -8.61
N MET A 574 -17.56 7.47 -8.99
CA MET A 574 -17.22 8.85 -9.35
C MET A 574 -17.47 9.88 -8.25
N GLY A 575 -18.13 9.50 -7.19
CA GLY A 575 -18.39 10.34 -6.00
C GLY A 575 -17.34 10.23 -4.89
N SER A 576 -16.39 9.33 -5.00
CA SER A 576 -15.42 9.03 -3.95
C SER A 576 -13.95 9.25 -4.36
N SER A 577 -13.64 10.25 -5.14
CA SER A 577 -12.25 10.67 -5.36
C SER A 577 -11.99 12.09 -4.82
#